data_663c6250eca0f39d6a98918861b87603
#
_entry.id   663c6250eca0f39d6a98918861b87603
#
_cell.length_a   1.000
_cell.length_b   1.000
_cell.length_c   1.000
_cell.angle_alpha   90.00
_cell.angle_beta   90.00
_cell.angle_gamma   90.00
#
_symmetry.space_group_name_H-M   'P 1'
#
loop_
_entity.id
_entity.type
_entity.pdbx_description
1 polymer ?
#
loop_
_entity_poly.entity_id
_entity_poly.type
_entity_poly.pdbx_seq_one_letter_code
_entity_poly.pdbx_strand_id
1 'polypeptide(L)'
;MQASGGLAAWHAAAAIWRHTMIEQFHQWINDLNGPLWNGLVYLLLGTGLFFTLATGAVQVRLFGRSIKEMLGGRKAGDDPHGITPFQAFATGLASRVGVGNIAGVAIAVSLGGPGAVFWMWVTALIGMSSAFAESSLAQLFKVRDHKNGHFRGGPAYYITQGLKQHWLGVVFAISLILTFG
;
A
#
# COMPACT_ATOMS: atom_id res chain seq x y z
N MET A 1 33.95 47.17 23.04
CA MET A 1 33.10 46.22 23.76
C MET A 1 31.65 46.21 23.22
N GLN A 2 31.42 46.50 21.93
CA GLN A 2 30.07 46.60 21.30
C GLN A 2 29.78 45.57 20.21
N ALA A 3 30.74 44.73 19.82
CA ALA A 3 30.56 43.78 18.70
C ALA A 3 29.88 42.45 19.11
N SER A 4 29.86 42.08 20.39
CA SER A 4 29.28 40.83 20.87
C SER A 4 27.75 40.82 20.96
N GLY A 5 27.12 41.98 21.13
CA GLY A 5 25.66 42.10 21.18
C GLY A 5 24.96 41.88 19.83
N GLY A 6 25.61 42.27 18.74
CA GLY A 6 25.06 42.11 17.38
C GLY A 6 25.01 40.67 16.96
N LEU A 7 26.03 39.87 17.21
CA LEU A 7 26.10 38.47 16.87
C LEU A 7 25.05 37.64 17.64
N ALA A 8 24.86 37.91 18.92
CA ALA A 8 23.84 37.27 19.74
C ALA A 8 22.41 37.55 19.23
N ALA A 9 22.14 38.80 18.84
CA ALA A 9 20.87 39.20 18.26
C ALA A 9 20.59 38.51 16.89
N TRP A 10 21.62 38.39 16.06
CA TRP A 10 21.51 37.65 14.79
C TRP A 10 21.25 36.17 14.99
N HIS A 11 21.89 35.51 15.94
CA HIS A 11 21.63 34.10 16.26
C HIS A 11 20.24 33.89 16.83
N ALA A 12 19.76 34.80 17.68
CA ALA A 12 18.39 34.75 18.20
C ALA A 12 17.35 34.99 17.10
N ALA A 13 17.54 35.95 16.23
CA ALA A 13 16.67 36.22 15.09
C ALA A 13 16.65 35.00 14.12
N ALA A 14 17.81 34.45 13.79
CA ALA A 14 17.91 33.27 12.93
C ALA A 14 17.23 32.00 13.55
N ALA A 15 17.30 31.86 14.87
CA ALA A 15 16.62 30.78 15.58
C ALA A 15 15.08 30.93 15.52
N ILE A 16 14.58 32.16 15.73
CA ILE A 16 13.16 32.51 15.64
C ILE A 16 12.65 32.25 14.20
N TRP A 17 13.37 32.77 13.20
CA TRP A 17 13.01 32.54 11.80
C TRP A 17 12.97 31.05 11.42
N ARG A 18 13.97 30.31 11.85
CA ARG A 18 14.03 28.85 11.60
C ARG A 18 12.85 28.15 12.27
N HIS A 19 12.50 28.48 13.49
CA HIS A 19 11.38 27.89 14.23
C HIS A 19 10.06 28.22 13.54
N THR A 20 9.84 29.46 13.17
CA THR A 20 8.62 29.91 12.49
C THR A 20 8.43 29.24 11.12
N MET A 21 9.51 29.15 10.33
CA MET A 21 9.46 28.48 9.02
C MET A 21 9.18 26.99 9.14
N ILE A 22 9.78 26.32 10.13
CA ILE A 22 9.53 24.90 10.39
C ILE A 22 8.08 24.70 10.83
N GLU A 23 7.56 25.51 11.71
CA GLU A 23 6.18 25.42 12.16
C GLU A 23 5.17 25.68 11.04
N GLN A 24 5.39 26.71 10.22
CA GLN A 24 4.56 26.97 9.05
C GLN A 24 4.58 25.80 8.07
N PHE A 25 5.75 25.19 7.85
CA PHE A 25 5.86 24.02 6.99
C PHE A 25 5.11 22.80 7.57
N HIS A 26 5.21 22.57 8.88
CA HIS A 26 4.45 21.54 9.56
C HIS A 26 2.93 21.77 9.49
N GLN A 27 2.48 23.01 9.68
CA GLN A 27 1.07 23.37 9.54
C GLN A 27 0.59 23.10 8.11
N TRP A 28 1.33 23.53 7.10
CA TRP A 28 0.99 23.30 5.70
C TRP A 28 0.90 21.80 5.36
N ILE A 29 1.85 20.99 5.87
CA ILE A 29 1.77 19.52 5.72
C ILE A 29 0.51 18.97 6.39
N ASN A 30 0.20 19.41 7.60
CA ASN A 30 -0.97 18.93 8.33
C ASN A 30 -2.28 19.33 7.65
N ASP A 31 -2.36 20.54 7.11
CA ASP A 31 -3.51 21.04 6.38
C ASP A 31 -3.79 20.26 5.10
N LEU A 32 -2.73 19.78 4.43
CA LEU A 32 -2.85 18.91 3.26
C LEU A 32 -3.14 17.45 3.66
N ASN A 33 -2.58 17.00 4.75
CA ASN A 33 -2.65 15.59 5.18
C ASN A 33 -4.09 15.16 5.49
N GLY A 34 -4.85 15.99 6.19
CA GLY A 34 -6.24 15.70 6.56
C GLY A 34 -7.15 15.42 5.35
N PRO A 35 -7.31 16.36 4.40
CA PRO A 35 -8.09 16.17 3.19
C PRO A 35 -7.60 15.01 2.31
N LEU A 36 -6.28 14.82 2.21
CA LEU A 36 -5.69 13.71 1.46
C LEU A 36 -6.09 12.35 2.03
N TRP A 37 -5.95 12.16 3.34
CA TRP A 37 -6.35 10.90 3.99
C TRP A 37 -7.84 10.64 3.87
N ASN A 38 -8.68 11.65 4.07
CA ASN A 38 -10.12 11.51 3.88
C ASN A 38 -10.47 11.11 2.44
N GLY A 39 -9.87 11.78 1.45
CA GLY A 39 -10.06 11.47 0.04
C GLY A 39 -9.63 10.04 -0.29
N LEU A 40 -8.47 9.60 0.21
CA LEU A 40 -7.96 8.24 0.02
C LEU A 40 -8.86 7.17 0.64
N VAL A 41 -9.40 7.41 1.84
CA VAL A 41 -10.33 6.47 2.48
C VAL A 41 -11.58 6.26 1.63
N TYR A 42 -12.22 7.35 1.18
CA TYR A 42 -13.40 7.24 0.32
C TYR A 42 -13.08 6.58 -1.02
N LEU A 43 -11.94 6.91 -1.62
CA LEU A 43 -11.51 6.31 -2.88
C LEU A 43 -11.26 4.81 -2.72
N LEU A 44 -10.57 4.39 -1.66
CA LEU A 44 -10.27 2.98 -1.40
C LEU A 44 -11.54 2.18 -1.11
N LEU A 45 -12.44 2.71 -0.27
CA LEU A 45 -13.72 2.05 0.01
C LEU A 45 -14.61 1.99 -1.22
N GLY A 46 -14.69 3.08 -1.99
CA GLY A 46 -15.45 3.15 -3.24
C GLY A 46 -14.92 2.15 -4.28
N THR A 47 -13.61 2.09 -4.44
CA THR A 47 -12.96 1.15 -5.36
C THR A 47 -13.18 -0.30 -4.92
N GLY A 48 -13.04 -0.59 -3.62
CA GLY A 48 -13.30 -1.92 -3.06
C GLY A 48 -14.76 -2.34 -3.23
N LEU A 49 -15.71 -1.44 -2.99
CA LEU A 49 -17.12 -1.69 -3.22
C LEU A 49 -17.42 -1.92 -4.70
N PHE A 50 -16.86 -1.09 -5.58
CA PHE A 50 -16.98 -1.25 -7.02
C PHE A 50 -16.50 -2.63 -7.47
N PHE A 51 -15.30 -3.06 -7.05
CA PHE A 51 -14.81 -4.39 -7.40
C PHE A 51 -15.63 -5.51 -6.76
N THR A 52 -16.15 -5.33 -5.54
CA THR A 52 -17.05 -6.30 -4.93
C THR A 52 -18.29 -6.54 -5.79
N LEU A 53 -18.91 -5.47 -6.28
CA LEU A 53 -20.09 -5.56 -7.14
C LEU A 53 -19.72 -6.08 -8.54
N ALA A 54 -18.66 -5.58 -9.15
CA ALA A 54 -18.21 -5.98 -10.48
C ALA A 54 -17.81 -7.46 -10.56
N THR A 55 -17.22 -8.01 -9.48
CA THR A 55 -16.82 -9.44 -9.42
C THR A 55 -17.89 -10.35 -8.83
N GLY A 56 -19.05 -9.81 -8.47
CA GLY A 56 -20.13 -10.57 -7.85
C GLY A 56 -19.73 -11.17 -6.49
N ALA A 57 -19.20 -10.35 -5.59
CA ALA A 57 -18.76 -10.72 -4.25
C ALA A 57 -17.79 -11.93 -4.24
N VAL A 58 -16.76 -11.84 -5.08
CA VAL A 58 -15.75 -12.90 -5.28
C VAL A 58 -15.13 -13.39 -3.96
N GLN A 59 -14.93 -12.50 -3.00
CA GLN A 59 -14.37 -12.80 -1.67
C GLN A 59 -15.23 -13.83 -0.91
N VAL A 60 -16.55 -13.83 -1.09
CA VAL A 60 -17.46 -14.80 -0.46
C VAL A 60 -17.55 -16.06 -1.31
N ARG A 61 -17.76 -15.90 -2.61
CA ARG A 61 -17.96 -17.03 -3.55
C ARG A 61 -16.75 -17.96 -3.65
N LEU A 62 -15.55 -17.42 -3.66
CA LEU A 62 -14.33 -18.18 -3.82
C LEU A 62 -13.60 -18.50 -2.52
N PHE A 63 -14.12 -18.06 -1.38
CA PHE A 63 -13.45 -18.26 -0.08
C PHE A 63 -13.10 -19.72 0.20
N GLY A 64 -14.09 -20.61 0.11
CA GLY A 64 -13.87 -22.02 0.36
C GLY A 64 -12.91 -22.68 -0.64
N ARG A 65 -12.96 -22.24 -1.92
CA ARG A 65 -12.02 -22.71 -2.93
C ARG A 65 -10.60 -22.21 -2.66
N SER A 66 -10.44 -20.95 -2.26
CA SER A 66 -9.15 -20.37 -1.92
C SER A 66 -8.46 -21.11 -0.77
N ILE A 67 -9.23 -21.47 0.28
CA ILE A 67 -8.71 -22.28 1.38
C ILE A 67 -8.29 -23.66 0.90
N LYS A 68 -9.14 -24.33 0.09
CA LYS A 68 -8.84 -25.66 -0.46
C LYS A 68 -7.56 -25.65 -1.31
N GLU A 69 -7.40 -24.68 -2.20
CA GLU A 69 -6.20 -24.53 -3.04
C GLU A 69 -4.95 -24.22 -2.18
N MET A 70 -5.10 -23.35 -1.19
CA MET A 70 -3.99 -23.01 -0.29
C MET A 70 -3.48 -24.22 0.50
N LEU A 71 -4.41 -25.02 1.03
CA LEU A 71 -4.06 -26.21 1.84
C LEU A 71 -3.72 -27.43 1.01
N GLY A 72 -4.38 -27.60 -0.15
CA GLY A 72 -4.19 -28.74 -1.04
C GLY A 72 -3.06 -28.60 -2.05
N GLY A 73 -2.74 -27.38 -2.43
CA GLY A 73 -1.73 -27.05 -3.44
C GLY A 73 -0.30 -27.16 -2.94
N ARG A 74 0.12 -28.28 -2.41
CA ARG A 74 1.52 -28.51 -1.97
C ARG A 74 2.50 -28.81 -3.11
N LYS A 75 2.00 -29.04 -4.32
CA LYS A 75 2.84 -29.26 -5.50
C LYS A 75 2.92 -27.97 -6.31
N ALA A 76 4.13 -27.49 -6.61
CA ALA A 76 4.32 -26.57 -7.69
C ALA A 76 3.77 -27.27 -8.96
N GLY A 77 3.07 -26.53 -9.83
CA GLY A 77 2.65 -27.07 -11.11
C GLY A 77 3.87 -27.58 -11.91
N ASP A 78 3.66 -28.06 -13.12
CA ASP A 78 4.72 -28.63 -13.99
C ASP A 78 5.84 -27.64 -14.37
N ASP A 79 5.78 -26.39 -13.89
CA ASP A 79 6.82 -25.39 -14.13
C ASP A 79 7.90 -25.46 -13.04
N PRO A 80 9.17 -25.77 -13.40
CA PRO A 80 10.29 -25.86 -12.47
C PRO A 80 10.56 -24.56 -11.68
N HIS A 81 10.11 -23.43 -12.21
CA HIS A 81 10.24 -22.11 -11.59
C HIS A 81 8.95 -21.63 -10.91
N GLY A 82 7.92 -22.47 -10.87
CA GLY A 82 6.65 -22.19 -10.21
C GLY A 82 6.76 -22.27 -8.69
N ILE A 83 6.00 -21.45 -8.00
CA ILE A 83 5.84 -21.50 -6.54
C ILE A 83 4.51 -22.17 -6.19
N THR A 84 4.45 -22.87 -5.06
CA THR A 84 3.20 -23.46 -4.59
C THR A 84 2.21 -22.38 -4.12
N PRO A 85 0.90 -22.64 -4.17
CA PRO A 85 -0.10 -21.73 -3.63
C PRO A 85 0.15 -21.33 -2.18
N PHE A 86 0.62 -22.26 -1.35
CA PHE A 86 0.99 -21.99 0.03
C PHE A 86 2.20 -21.06 0.14
N GLN A 87 3.24 -21.26 -0.68
CA GLN A 87 4.39 -20.36 -0.73
C GLN A 87 4.00 -18.95 -1.18
N ALA A 88 3.15 -18.84 -2.20
CA ALA A 88 2.63 -17.55 -2.66
C ALA A 88 1.85 -16.84 -1.55
N PHE A 89 0.98 -17.55 -0.82
CA PHE A 89 0.25 -17.03 0.32
C PHE A 89 1.19 -16.57 1.43
N ALA A 90 2.13 -17.41 1.85
CA ALA A 90 3.07 -17.10 2.93
C ALA A 90 3.94 -15.88 2.60
N THR A 91 4.46 -15.80 1.38
CA THR A 91 5.26 -14.66 0.90
C THR A 91 4.40 -13.38 0.85
N GLY A 92 3.17 -13.48 0.32
CA GLY A 92 2.24 -12.36 0.28
C GLY A 92 1.83 -11.86 1.65
N LEU A 93 1.66 -12.75 2.62
CA LEU A 93 1.38 -12.39 4.01
C LEU A 93 2.59 -11.72 4.66
N ALA A 94 3.78 -12.32 4.53
CA ALA A 94 5.02 -11.80 5.10
C ALA A 94 5.36 -10.39 4.58
N SER A 95 5.10 -10.12 3.29
CA SER A 95 5.35 -8.80 2.70
C SER A 95 4.37 -7.71 3.16
N ARG A 96 3.18 -8.08 3.66
CA ARG A 96 2.14 -7.14 4.11
C ARG A 96 2.11 -6.91 5.61
N VAL A 97 2.62 -7.85 6.40
CA VAL A 97 2.68 -7.72 7.86
C VAL A 97 3.96 -7.02 8.26
N GLY A 98 3.84 -5.78 8.69
CA GLY A 98 4.94 -4.97 9.17
C GLY A 98 4.67 -4.40 10.57
N VAL A 99 5.70 -3.87 11.21
CA VAL A 99 5.60 -3.22 12.53
C VAL A 99 4.58 -2.09 12.51
N GLY A 100 4.48 -1.33 11.42
CA GLY A 100 3.53 -0.25 11.24
C GLY A 100 2.07 -0.71 11.34
N ASN A 101 1.75 -1.89 10.78
CA ASN A 101 0.40 -2.44 10.86
C ASN A 101 0.05 -2.85 12.30
N ILE A 102 1.00 -3.44 13.03
CA ILE A 102 0.79 -3.85 14.43
C ILE A 102 0.59 -2.62 15.31
N ALA A 103 1.48 -1.64 15.21
CA ALA A 103 1.39 -0.39 15.96
C ALA A 103 0.13 0.41 15.58
N GLY A 104 -0.19 0.49 14.29
CA GLY A 104 -1.38 1.17 13.79
C GLY A 104 -2.69 0.57 14.32
N VAL A 105 -2.80 -0.74 14.37
CA VAL A 105 -3.95 -1.42 14.97
C VAL A 105 -4.04 -1.13 16.47
N ALA A 106 -2.92 -1.20 17.20
CA ALA A 106 -2.91 -0.90 18.64
C ALA A 106 -3.38 0.54 18.92
N ILE A 107 -2.87 1.52 18.14
CA ILE A 107 -3.28 2.92 18.25
C ILE A 107 -4.78 3.08 17.92
N ALA A 108 -5.24 2.49 16.83
CA ALA A 108 -6.63 2.60 16.41
C ALA A 108 -7.59 1.99 17.44
N VAL A 109 -7.23 0.88 18.09
CA VAL A 109 -8.03 0.27 19.16
C VAL A 109 -8.00 1.11 20.42
N SER A 110 -6.84 1.69 20.78
CA SER A 110 -6.73 2.55 21.97
C SER A 110 -7.53 3.85 21.85
N LEU A 111 -7.64 4.42 20.65
CA LEU A 111 -8.38 5.65 20.39
C LEU A 111 -9.85 5.42 20.07
N GLY A 112 -10.15 4.39 19.29
CA GLY A 112 -11.51 4.10 18.77
C GLY A 112 -12.26 3.01 19.54
N GLY A 113 -11.62 2.37 20.52
CA GLY A 113 -12.22 1.30 21.29
C GLY A 113 -12.64 0.08 20.44
N PRO A 114 -13.57 -0.74 20.93
CA PRO A 114 -14.03 -1.96 20.22
C PRO A 114 -14.65 -1.67 18.84
N GLY A 115 -15.22 -0.48 18.64
CA GLY A 115 -15.78 -0.04 17.36
C GLY A 115 -14.74 0.02 16.24
N ALA A 116 -13.48 0.34 16.57
CA ALA A 116 -12.40 0.34 15.59
C ALA A 116 -12.19 -1.05 14.98
N VAL A 117 -12.22 -2.11 15.78
CA VAL A 117 -12.06 -3.49 15.30
C VAL A 117 -13.18 -3.88 14.34
N PHE A 118 -14.42 -3.52 14.67
CA PHE A 118 -15.56 -3.76 13.78
C PHE A 118 -15.35 -3.09 12.41
N TRP A 119 -14.98 -1.81 12.39
CA TRP A 119 -14.75 -1.10 11.15
C TRP A 119 -13.54 -1.61 10.36
N MET A 120 -12.48 -2.08 11.05
CA MET A 120 -11.36 -2.76 10.41
C MET A 120 -11.81 -4.04 9.67
N TRP A 121 -12.70 -4.82 10.25
CA TRP A 121 -13.24 -6.01 9.57
C TRP A 121 -14.08 -5.65 8.35
N VAL A 122 -14.95 -4.64 8.48
CA VAL A 122 -15.77 -4.18 7.35
C VAL A 122 -14.89 -3.69 6.20
N THR A 123 -13.90 -2.85 6.50
CA THR A 123 -12.95 -2.35 5.47
C THR A 123 -12.10 -3.46 4.88
N ALA A 124 -11.68 -4.44 5.66
CA ALA A 124 -10.94 -5.60 5.18
C ALA A 124 -11.77 -6.44 4.20
N LEU A 125 -13.03 -6.72 4.53
CA LEU A 125 -13.95 -7.46 3.64
C LEU A 125 -14.15 -6.75 2.30
N ILE A 126 -14.32 -5.43 2.32
CA ILE A 126 -14.43 -4.61 1.11
C ILE A 126 -13.10 -4.63 0.33
N GLY A 127 -11.98 -4.48 1.02
CA GLY A 127 -10.65 -4.45 0.41
C GLY A 127 -10.18 -5.77 -0.19
N MET A 128 -10.73 -6.91 0.24
CA MET A 128 -10.40 -8.22 -0.35
C MET A 128 -10.67 -8.29 -1.85
N SER A 129 -11.70 -7.63 -2.34
CA SER A 129 -12.06 -7.63 -3.76
C SER A 129 -11.04 -6.86 -4.61
N SER A 130 -10.54 -5.73 -4.11
CA SER A 130 -9.48 -4.98 -4.81
C SER A 130 -8.16 -5.75 -4.82
N ALA A 131 -7.80 -6.41 -3.73
CA ALA A 131 -6.63 -7.29 -3.66
C ALA A 131 -6.73 -8.49 -4.63
N PHE A 132 -7.93 -9.06 -4.79
CA PHE A 132 -8.19 -10.10 -5.78
C PHE A 132 -7.99 -9.57 -7.21
N ALA A 133 -8.55 -8.40 -7.53
CA ALA A 133 -8.40 -7.79 -8.84
C ALA A 133 -6.92 -7.48 -9.15
N GLU A 134 -6.19 -6.90 -8.19
CA GLU A 134 -4.75 -6.62 -8.30
C GLU A 134 -3.95 -7.89 -8.57
N SER A 135 -4.15 -8.93 -7.77
CA SER A 135 -3.44 -10.20 -7.92
C SER A 135 -3.76 -10.89 -9.25
N SER A 136 -5.01 -10.82 -9.70
CA SER A 136 -5.43 -11.36 -10.99
C SER A 136 -4.80 -10.61 -12.16
N LEU A 137 -4.78 -9.28 -12.11
CA LEU A 137 -4.11 -8.46 -13.13
C LEU A 137 -2.59 -8.70 -13.15
N ALA A 138 -1.96 -8.84 -11.99
CA ALA A 138 -0.54 -9.14 -11.89
C ALA A 138 -0.19 -10.50 -12.53
N GLN A 139 -1.07 -11.49 -12.43
CA GLN A 139 -0.89 -12.79 -13.11
C GLN A 139 -1.17 -12.72 -14.61
N LEU A 140 -2.18 -11.95 -15.02
CA LEU A 140 -2.56 -11.80 -16.43
C LEU A 140 -1.46 -11.11 -17.26
N PHE A 141 -0.85 -10.07 -16.70
CA PHE A 141 0.16 -9.26 -17.37
C PHE A 141 1.60 -9.58 -16.92
N LYS A 142 1.84 -10.78 -16.38
CA LYS A 142 3.20 -11.20 -16.05
C LYS A 142 4.03 -11.46 -17.30
N VAL A 143 5.30 -11.06 -17.24
CA VAL A 143 6.29 -11.23 -18.32
C VAL A 143 7.34 -12.23 -17.86
N ARG A 144 7.74 -13.11 -18.77
CA ARG A 144 8.86 -14.02 -18.52
C ARG A 144 10.20 -13.32 -18.79
N ASP A 145 11.08 -13.35 -17.81
CA ASP A 145 12.45 -12.87 -17.99
C ASP A 145 13.25 -13.93 -18.76
N HIS A 146 13.68 -13.59 -19.97
CA HIS A 146 14.43 -14.50 -20.83
C HIS A 146 15.80 -14.89 -20.28
N LYS A 147 16.38 -14.09 -19.36
CA LYS A 147 17.71 -14.35 -18.82
C LYS A 147 17.70 -15.37 -17.68
N ASN A 148 16.70 -15.31 -16.79
CA ASN A 148 16.67 -16.09 -15.55
C ASN A 148 15.49 -17.09 -15.50
N GLY A 149 14.61 -17.10 -16.51
CA GLY A 149 13.41 -17.95 -16.54
C GLY A 149 12.32 -17.56 -15.54
N HIS A 150 12.55 -16.55 -14.70
CA HIS A 150 11.59 -16.10 -13.70
C HIS A 150 10.48 -15.23 -14.30
N PHE A 151 9.33 -15.20 -13.62
CA PHE A 151 8.24 -14.32 -13.99
C PHE A 151 8.32 -12.99 -13.24
N ARG A 152 8.07 -11.90 -13.95
CA ARG A 152 7.93 -10.56 -13.39
C ARG A 152 6.52 -10.04 -13.67
N GLY A 153 5.90 -9.44 -12.68
CA GLY A 153 4.56 -8.88 -12.79
C GLY A 153 4.36 -7.75 -11.76
N GLY A 154 3.13 -7.30 -11.63
CA GLY A 154 2.75 -6.28 -10.67
C GLY A 154 2.20 -5.02 -11.31
N PRO A 155 1.89 -3.97 -10.51
CA PRO A 155 1.19 -2.79 -10.99
C PRO A 155 1.87 -2.08 -12.16
N ALA A 156 3.19 -1.91 -12.13
CA ALA A 156 3.92 -1.29 -13.24
C ALA A 156 3.70 -2.01 -14.57
N TYR A 157 3.61 -3.35 -14.55
CA TYR A 157 3.44 -4.15 -15.76
C TYR A 157 2.02 -4.06 -16.32
N TYR A 158 0.98 -4.21 -15.49
CA TYR A 158 -0.39 -4.13 -16.01
C TYR A 158 -0.80 -2.70 -16.36
N ILE A 159 -0.20 -1.66 -15.75
CA ILE A 159 -0.38 -0.28 -16.18
C ILE A 159 0.25 -0.07 -17.57
N THR A 160 1.47 -0.55 -17.78
CA THR A 160 2.18 -0.37 -19.05
C THR A 160 1.56 -1.18 -20.18
N GLN A 161 1.17 -2.42 -19.93
CA GLN A 161 0.66 -3.34 -20.96
C GLN A 161 -0.85 -3.29 -21.09
N GLY A 162 -1.59 -3.19 -19.98
CA GLY A 162 -3.05 -3.17 -19.96
C GLY A 162 -3.61 -1.81 -20.36
N LEU A 163 -3.16 -0.73 -19.73
CA LEU A 163 -3.56 0.64 -20.06
C LEU A 163 -2.77 1.25 -21.23
N LYS A 164 -1.67 0.61 -21.64
CA LYS A 164 -0.74 1.13 -22.67
C LYS A 164 -0.16 2.51 -22.32
N GLN A 165 -0.09 2.86 -21.06
CA GLN A 165 0.37 4.15 -20.53
C GLN A 165 1.73 3.97 -19.85
N HIS A 166 2.83 4.04 -20.63
CA HIS A 166 4.18 3.86 -20.11
C HIS A 166 4.57 4.86 -19.03
N TRP A 167 4.15 6.13 -19.17
CA TRP A 167 4.49 7.18 -18.21
C TRP A 167 3.90 6.92 -16.84
N LEU A 168 2.66 6.40 -16.76
CA LEU A 168 2.03 6.02 -15.49
C LEU A 168 2.77 4.85 -14.80
N GLY A 169 3.23 3.87 -15.58
CA GLY A 169 4.05 2.77 -15.06
C GLY A 169 5.37 3.27 -14.46
N VAL A 170 6.01 4.26 -15.10
CA VAL A 170 7.24 4.89 -14.60
C VAL A 170 6.97 5.69 -13.33
N VAL A 171 5.91 6.52 -13.31
CA VAL A 171 5.50 7.28 -12.12
C VAL A 171 5.23 6.34 -10.96
N PHE A 172 4.50 5.24 -11.18
CA PHE A 172 4.26 4.23 -10.15
C PHE A 172 5.56 3.62 -9.62
N ALA A 173 6.49 3.24 -10.51
CA ALA A 173 7.77 2.65 -10.12
C ALA A 173 8.63 3.63 -9.30
N ILE A 174 8.69 4.91 -9.69
CA ILE A 174 9.40 5.95 -8.95
C ILE A 174 8.76 6.16 -7.58
N SER A 175 7.43 6.25 -7.50
CA SER A 175 6.72 6.40 -6.23
C SER A 175 6.97 5.22 -5.28
N LEU A 176 7.04 4.00 -5.83
CA LEU A 176 7.34 2.80 -5.06
C LEU A 176 8.78 2.83 -4.49
N ILE A 177 9.76 3.24 -5.31
CA ILE A 177 11.16 3.39 -4.87
C ILE A 177 11.27 4.44 -3.76
N LEU A 178 10.60 5.59 -3.92
CA LEU A 178 10.61 6.66 -2.90
C LEU A 178 9.93 6.24 -1.59
N THR A 179 8.96 5.33 -1.64
CA THR A 179 8.22 4.89 -0.46
C THR A 179 8.93 3.76 0.29
N PHE A 180 9.61 2.86 -0.41
CA PHE A 180 10.23 1.66 0.15
C PHE A 180 11.77 1.65 0.08
N GLY A 181 12.39 2.57 -0.61
CA GLY A 181 13.85 2.75 -0.68
C GLY A 181 14.32 3.72 0.35
#